data_4d96e2ab92377d5425b48ada8b37e2de
#
_entry.id   4d96e2ab92377d5425b48ada8b37e2de
#
_cell.length_a   1.000
_cell.length_b   1.000
_cell.length_c   1.000
_cell.angle_alpha   90.00
_cell.angle_beta   90.00
_cell.angle_gamma   90.00
#
_symmetry.space_group_name_H-M   'P 1'
#
loop_
_entity.id
_entity.type
_entity.pdbx_description
1 polymer ?
#
loop_
_entity_poly.entity_id
_entity_poly.type
_entity_poly.pdbx_seq_one_letter_code
_entity_poly.pdbx_strand_id
1 'polypeptide(L)'
;GVPVAPGCVTPTEIMSAMKYGLKMVKFFPANVYGGLKAMKNLSAPFVGMKFLPTGGVNSDNIKEYIDAPFIHAVGGSWVCPKADIAAGNWDKITRLCLDARKAAKGE
;
A
#
# COMPACT_ATOMS: atom_id res chain seq x y z
N GLY A 1 -10.86 20.45 5.78
CA GLY A 1 -10.49 19.13 5.88
C GLY A 1 -9.24 18.73 5.13
N VAL A 2 -8.43 17.92 5.79
CA VAL A 2 -7.23 17.33 5.17
C VAL A 2 -7.53 15.85 4.90
N PRO A 3 -7.29 15.34 3.68
CA PRO A 3 -7.41 13.91 3.40
C PRO A 3 -6.49 13.09 4.32
N VAL A 4 -7.00 11.96 4.83
CA VAL A 4 -6.26 11.09 5.73
C VAL A 4 -6.47 9.62 5.38
N ALA A 5 -5.39 8.83 5.47
CA ALA A 5 -5.43 7.38 5.36
C ALA A 5 -4.91 6.79 6.69
N PRO A 6 -5.80 6.53 7.65
CA PRO A 6 -5.37 6.03 8.96
C PRO A 6 -4.85 4.60 8.87
N GLY A 7 -3.86 4.27 9.70
CA GLY A 7 -3.35 2.91 9.83
C GLY A 7 -4.37 2.02 10.56
N CYS A 8 -4.88 1.01 9.87
CA CYS A 8 -5.88 0.09 10.42
C CYS A 8 -5.55 -1.33 9.95
N VAL A 9 -5.34 -2.25 10.90
CA VAL A 9 -5.03 -3.66 10.59
C VAL A 9 -6.01 -4.63 11.25
N THR A 10 -6.96 -4.13 12.01
CA THR A 10 -7.97 -4.92 12.71
C THR A 10 -9.38 -4.49 12.34
N PRO A 11 -10.39 -5.37 12.47
CA PRO A 11 -11.78 -5.00 12.23
C PRO A 11 -12.24 -3.79 13.06
N THR A 12 -11.87 -3.72 14.33
CA THR A 12 -12.24 -2.61 15.21
C THR A 12 -11.71 -1.27 14.70
N GLU A 13 -10.46 -1.24 14.27
CA GLU A 13 -9.84 -0.04 13.72
C GLU A 13 -10.51 0.39 12.41
N ILE A 14 -10.83 -0.58 11.53
CA ILE A 14 -11.53 -0.30 10.28
C ILE A 14 -12.92 0.27 10.57
N MET A 15 -13.66 -0.32 11.51
CA MET A 15 -14.97 0.19 11.94
C MET A 15 -14.87 1.63 12.46
N SER A 16 -13.83 1.95 13.22
CA SER A 16 -13.58 3.30 13.70
C SER A 16 -13.35 4.29 12.55
N ALA A 17 -12.57 3.89 11.55
CA ALA A 17 -12.35 4.71 10.35
C ALA A 17 -13.66 4.95 9.58
N MET A 18 -14.50 3.92 9.46
CA MET A 18 -15.80 4.02 8.78
C MET A 18 -16.74 5.03 9.44
N LYS A 19 -16.67 5.22 10.75
CA LYS A 19 -17.49 6.22 11.46
C LYS A 19 -17.23 7.65 10.96
N TYR A 20 -16.06 7.91 10.41
CA TYR A 20 -15.68 9.21 9.84
C TYR A 20 -15.92 9.27 8.33
N GLY A 21 -16.60 8.28 7.76
CA GLY A 21 -16.89 8.22 6.32
C GLY A 21 -15.69 7.85 5.46
N LEU A 22 -14.62 7.35 6.05
CA LEU A 22 -13.42 6.96 5.30
C LEU A 22 -13.66 5.66 4.54
N LYS A 23 -13.17 5.61 3.31
CA LYS A 23 -13.29 4.46 2.41
C LYS A 23 -11.95 3.85 2.05
N MET A 24 -10.88 4.36 2.63
CA MET A 24 -9.53 3.86 2.45
C MET A 24 -8.77 3.93 3.77
N VAL A 25 -8.04 2.87 4.07
CA VAL A 25 -7.15 2.79 5.24
C VAL A 25 -5.77 2.31 4.81
N LYS A 26 -4.75 2.75 5.53
CA LYS A 26 -3.39 2.26 5.34
C LYS A 26 -3.22 0.93 6.09
N PHE A 27 -2.63 -0.05 5.45
CA PHE A 27 -2.32 -1.36 6.05
C PHE A 27 -0.79 -1.49 6.17
N PHE A 28 -0.26 -1.34 7.38
CA PHE A 28 1.18 -1.27 7.61
C PHE A 28 1.57 -1.84 8.99
N PRO A 29 2.68 -2.57 9.10
CA PRO A 29 3.45 -3.17 8.00
C PRO A 29 2.70 -4.35 7.37
N ALA A 30 2.41 -4.27 6.08
CA ALA A 30 1.50 -5.19 5.41
C ALA A 30 1.95 -6.65 5.49
N ASN A 31 3.23 -6.92 5.24
CA ASN A 31 3.79 -8.28 5.28
C ASN A 31 3.78 -8.89 6.69
N VAL A 32 3.89 -8.07 7.73
CA VAL A 32 3.87 -8.52 9.12
C VAL A 32 2.46 -8.92 9.55
N TYR A 33 1.44 -8.19 9.10
CA TYR A 33 0.04 -8.42 9.46
C TYR A 33 -0.71 -9.33 8.49
N GLY A 34 -0.02 -10.06 7.64
CA GLY A 34 -0.60 -11.12 6.82
C GLY A 34 -0.80 -10.79 5.34
N GLY A 35 -0.37 -9.63 4.88
CA GLY A 35 -0.32 -9.26 3.45
C GLY A 35 -1.67 -9.29 2.76
N LEU A 36 -1.66 -9.70 1.48
CA LEU A 36 -2.87 -9.79 0.65
C LEU A 36 -3.93 -10.70 1.23
N LYS A 37 -3.53 -11.82 1.82
CA LYS A 37 -4.49 -12.77 2.41
C LYS A 37 -5.28 -12.12 3.55
N ALA A 38 -4.62 -11.39 4.42
CA ALA A 38 -5.27 -10.69 5.52
C ALA A 38 -6.24 -9.61 4.99
N MET A 39 -5.80 -8.79 4.05
CA MET A 39 -6.62 -7.73 3.47
C MET A 39 -7.82 -8.29 2.70
N LYS A 40 -7.64 -9.41 2.00
CA LYS A 40 -8.75 -10.10 1.33
C LYS A 40 -9.83 -10.50 2.34
N ASN A 41 -9.43 -11.11 3.45
CA ASN A 41 -10.36 -11.55 4.48
C ASN A 41 -11.04 -10.37 5.19
N LEU A 42 -10.29 -9.29 5.46
CA LEU A 42 -10.84 -8.07 6.03
C LEU A 42 -11.79 -7.34 5.07
N SER A 43 -11.54 -7.39 3.77
CA SER A 43 -12.37 -6.71 2.77
C SER A 43 -13.76 -7.32 2.64
N ALA A 44 -13.93 -8.59 2.99
CA ALA A 44 -15.20 -9.28 2.84
C ALA A 44 -16.34 -8.65 3.70
N PRO A 45 -16.17 -8.43 5.03
CA PRO A 45 -17.21 -7.80 5.84
C PRO A 45 -17.30 -6.28 5.65
N PHE A 46 -16.25 -5.62 5.17
CA PHE A 46 -16.19 -4.17 5.01
C PHE A 46 -16.31 -3.78 3.53
N VAL A 47 -17.48 -4.00 2.95
CA VAL A 47 -17.78 -3.73 1.55
C VAL A 47 -17.49 -2.25 1.21
N GLY A 48 -16.72 -2.03 0.13
CA GLY A 48 -16.34 -0.69 -0.30
C GLY A 48 -15.09 -0.12 0.37
N MET A 49 -14.57 -0.77 1.41
CA MET A 49 -13.30 -0.38 2.01
C MET A 49 -12.14 -0.80 1.10
N LYS A 50 -11.22 0.11 0.85
CA LYS A 50 -9.98 -0.13 0.09
C LYS A 50 -8.77 0.00 1.00
N PHE A 51 -7.72 -0.72 0.66
CA PHE A 51 -6.47 -0.71 1.42
C PHE A 51 -5.34 -0.04 0.64
N LEU A 52 -4.46 0.61 1.39
CA LEU A 52 -3.17 1.11 0.93
C LEU A 52 -2.08 0.36 1.70
N PRO A 53 -1.64 -0.81 1.20
CA PRO A 53 -0.58 -1.56 1.86
C PRO A 53 0.77 -0.89 1.71
N THR A 54 1.55 -0.94 2.78
CA THR A 54 2.93 -0.50 2.83
C THR A 54 3.70 -1.48 3.72
N GLY A 55 4.92 -1.81 3.34
CA GLY A 55 5.73 -2.82 4.04
C GLY A 55 5.75 -4.16 3.32
N GLY A 56 6.94 -4.55 2.86
CA GLY A 56 7.15 -5.78 2.12
C GLY A 56 6.71 -5.73 0.65
N VAL A 57 6.22 -4.60 0.17
CA VAL A 57 5.92 -4.39 -1.25
C VAL A 57 7.19 -4.02 -1.98
N ASN A 58 7.42 -4.65 -3.14
CA ASN A 58 8.59 -4.42 -4.00
C ASN A 58 8.24 -4.71 -5.47
N SER A 59 9.22 -4.61 -6.36
CA SER A 59 9.01 -4.82 -7.79
C SER A 59 8.55 -6.23 -8.15
N ASP A 60 8.86 -7.24 -7.32
CA ASP A 60 8.51 -8.63 -7.60
C ASP A 60 7.04 -8.94 -7.29
N ASN A 61 6.44 -8.23 -6.33
CA ASN A 61 5.09 -8.51 -5.86
C ASN A 61 4.08 -7.37 -6.08
N ILE A 62 4.52 -6.20 -6.53
CA ILE A 62 3.64 -5.03 -6.68
C ILE A 62 2.44 -5.31 -7.58
N LYS A 63 2.62 -6.08 -8.65
CA LYS A 63 1.52 -6.39 -9.57
C LYS A 63 0.42 -7.19 -8.90
N GLU A 64 0.79 -8.16 -8.08
CA GLU A 64 -0.18 -8.98 -7.33
C GLU A 64 -1.03 -8.10 -6.39
N TYR A 65 -0.38 -7.12 -5.73
CA TYR A 65 -1.10 -6.16 -4.88
C TYR A 65 -2.04 -5.28 -5.70
N ILE A 66 -1.55 -4.68 -6.77
CA ILE A 66 -2.34 -3.73 -7.59
C ILE A 66 -3.53 -4.41 -8.28
N ASP A 67 -3.39 -5.68 -8.68
CA ASP A 67 -4.46 -6.43 -9.34
C ASP A 67 -5.59 -6.82 -8.36
N ALA A 68 -5.36 -6.79 -7.07
CA ALA A 68 -6.37 -7.16 -6.08
C ALA A 68 -7.45 -6.06 -5.98
N PRO A 69 -8.75 -6.43 -6.08
CA PRO A 69 -9.84 -5.44 -6.18
C PRO A 69 -10.04 -4.60 -4.92
N PHE A 70 -9.53 -5.04 -3.79
CA PHE A 70 -9.61 -4.31 -2.51
C PHE A 70 -8.41 -3.39 -2.26
N ILE A 71 -7.48 -3.29 -3.19
CA ILE A 71 -6.31 -2.41 -3.09
C ILE A 71 -6.57 -1.12 -3.87
N HIS A 72 -6.36 0.02 -3.21
CA HIS A 72 -6.48 1.34 -3.84
C HIS A 72 -5.16 1.78 -4.47
N ALA A 73 -4.08 1.65 -3.72
CA ALA A 73 -2.73 2.01 -4.13
C ALA A 73 -1.74 1.27 -3.24
N VAL A 74 -0.48 1.31 -3.57
CA VAL A 74 0.58 0.73 -2.75
C VAL A 74 1.64 1.77 -2.41
N GLY A 75 2.25 1.63 -1.25
CA GLY A 75 3.41 2.42 -0.85
C GLY A 75 4.60 1.53 -0.56
N GLY A 76 5.79 2.06 -0.78
CA GLY A 76 7.00 1.32 -0.47
C GLY A 76 8.25 2.17 -0.57
N SER A 77 9.23 1.84 0.25
CA SER A 77 10.48 2.56 0.34
C SER A 77 11.56 2.08 -0.64
N TRP A 78 11.34 0.96 -1.34
CA TRP A 78 12.35 0.43 -2.28
C TRP A 78 12.63 1.37 -3.46
N VAL A 79 11.71 2.27 -3.77
CA VAL A 79 11.87 3.26 -4.86
C VAL A 79 12.73 4.46 -4.45
N CYS A 80 12.96 4.64 -3.15
CA CYS A 80 13.78 5.74 -2.62
C CYS A 80 14.66 5.28 -1.46
N PRO A 81 15.71 4.45 -1.73
CA PRO A 81 16.61 3.98 -0.69
C PRO A 81 17.29 5.13 0.04
N LYS A 82 17.42 5.02 1.35
CA LYS A 82 18.03 6.06 2.19
C LYS A 82 19.43 6.46 1.73
N ALA A 83 20.24 5.48 1.32
CA ALA A 83 21.58 5.73 0.83
C ALA A 83 21.59 6.58 -0.45
N ASP A 84 20.63 6.34 -1.35
CA ASP A 84 20.50 7.11 -2.58
C ASP A 84 20.01 8.53 -2.33
N ILE A 85 19.12 8.71 -1.36
CA ILE A 85 18.67 10.03 -0.92
C ILE A 85 19.87 10.82 -0.33
N ALA A 86 20.62 10.19 0.57
CA ALA A 86 21.78 10.81 1.20
C ALA A 86 22.88 11.17 0.20
N ALA A 87 23.07 10.37 -0.84
CA ALA A 87 24.06 10.62 -1.90
C ALA A 87 23.56 11.56 -3.01
N GLY A 88 22.28 11.95 -3.00
CA GLY A 88 21.70 12.80 -4.05
C GLY A 88 21.51 12.07 -5.38
N ASN A 89 21.33 10.76 -5.37
CA ASN A 89 21.17 9.94 -6.59
C ASN A 89 19.74 10.02 -7.16
N TRP A 90 19.31 11.23 -7.51
CA TRP A 90 17.93 11.50 -7.93
C TRP A 90 17.54 10.79 -9.22
N ASP A 91 18.46 10.68 -10.19
CA ASP A 91 18.19 9.96 -11.45
C ASP A 91 17.93 8.48 -11.21
N LYS A 92 18.64 7.87 -10.26
CA LYS A 92 18.41 6.48 -9.86
C LYS A 92 17.05 6.31 -9.22
N ILE A 93 16.65 7.22 -8.34
CA ILE A 93 15.33 7.20 -7.70
C ILE A 93 14.24 7.36 -8.74
N THR A 94 14.39 8.26 -9.69
CA THR A 94 13.45 8.41 -10.81
C THR A 94 13.29 7.10 -11.59
N ARG A 95 14.40 6.43 -11.92
CA ARG A 95 14.35 5.12 -12.61
C ARG A 95 13.65 4.06 -11.78
N LEU A 96 13.94 3.97 -10.48
CA LEU A 96 13.26 3.03 -9.59
C LEU A 96 11.74 3.25 -9.56
N CYS A 97 11.30 4.50 -9.55
CA CYS A 97 9.88 4.83 -9.62
C CYS A 97 9.25 4.43 -10.97
N LEU A 98 9.95 4.67 -12.07
CA LEU A 98 9.49 4.27 -13.40
C LEU A 98 9.39 2.75 -13.53
N ASP A 99 10.39 2.03 -13.03
CA ASP A 99 10.42 0.57 -13.04
C ASP A 99 9.29 -0.01 -12.16
N ALA A 100 9.04 0.60 -11.02
CA ALA A 100 7.92 0.21 -10.16
C ALA A 100 6.56 0.40 -10.88
N ARG A 101 6.38 1.47 -11.61
CA ARG A 101 5.16 1.69 -12.41
C ARG A 101 5.00 0.66 -13.52
N LYS A 102 6.09 0.29 -14.21
CA LYS A 102 6.08 -0.76 -15.22
C LYS A 102 5.72 -2.10 -14.60
N ALA A 103 6.37 -2.46 -13.50
CA ALA A 103 6.09 -3.70 -12.77
C ALA A 103 4.62 -3.78 -12.33
N ALA A 104 4.04 -2.68 -11.84
CA ALA A 104 2.64 -2.62 -11.45
C ALA A 104 1.69 -2.87 -12.63
N LYS A 105 2.07 -2.49 -13.85
CA LYS A 105 1.30 -2.75 -15.07
C LYS A 105 1.56 -4.11 -15.68
N GLY A 106 2.55 -4.85 -15.19
CA GLY A 106 3.00 -6.11 -15.75
C GLY A 106 3.87 -5.96 -17.01
N GLU A 107 4.52 -4.83 -17.11
CA GLU A 107 5.45 -4.52 -18.22
C GLU A 107 6.90 -4.85 -17.86
#